data_b2775e4b77866735783873745053ab31
#
_entry.id   b2775e4b77866735783873745053ab31
#
_cell.length_a   1.000
_cell.length_b   1.000
_cell.length_c   1.000
_cell.angle_alpha   90.00
_cell.angle_beta   90.00
_cell.angle_gamma   90.00
#
_symmetry.space_group_name_H-M   'P 1'
#
loop_
_entity.id
_entity.type
_entity.pdbx_description
1 polymer ?
#
loop_
_entity_poly.entity_id
_entity_poly.type
_entity_poly.pdbx_seq_one_letter_code
_entity_poly.pdbx_strand_id
1 'polypeptide(L)'
;MKNIKQTLAALLVVMTGPIVANAGPVNVNTADAETISAELKGVGITKALAIVEFREANGPFKAPEELAMVKGIGERTVEINREFILLNSTANQSK
;
A
#
# COMPACT_ATOMS: atom_id res chain seq x y z
N MET A 1 -1.29 36.21 30.30
CA MET A 1 -1.40 35.86 29.94
C MET A 1 -1.74 35.09 29.53
N LYS A 2 -1.86 34.79 29.49
CA LYS A 2 -2.31 34.16 29.10
C LYS A 2 -2.41 33.71 28.03
N ASN A 3 -2.58 33.81 27.63
CA ASN A 3 -2.78 33.53 26.57
C ASN A 3 -2.32 32.57 26.09
N ILE A 4 -1.98 32.27 26.09
CA ILE A 4 -1.45 31.43 25.67
C ILE A 4 -1.96 30.33 25.40
N LYS A 5 -2.57 30.10 25.64
CA LYS A 5 -3.08 29.15 25.41
C LYS A 5 -3.39 28.88 24.27
N GLN A 6 -3.75 29.28 23.85
CA GLN A 6 -4.15 29.12 22.75
C GLN A 6 -3.50 28.43 21.93
N THR A 7 -3.07 28.43 21.77
CA THR A 7 -2.34 27.95 20.94
C THR A 7 -2.53 26.68 20.65
N LEU A 8 -2.52 26.12 21.07
CA LEU A 8 -2.57 24.97 20.81
C LEU A 8 -3.40 24.50 19.98
N ALA A 9 -4.13 24.80 20.04
CA ALA A 9 -5.09 24.39 19.35
C ALA A 9 -4.72 24.12 18.07
N ALA A 10 -4.26 24.84 17.60
CA ALA A 10 -3.99 24.68 16.36
C ALA A 10 -3.62 23.45 15.97
N LEU A 11 -3.04 23.12 16.39
CA LEU A 11 -2.57 22.08 15.91
C LEU A 11 -3.32 21.12 15.44
N LEU A 12 -3.93 20.89 15.86
CA LEU A 12 -4.54 19.88 15.53
C LEU A 12 -4.95 19.79 14.34
N VAL A 13 -5.36 20.35 14.08
CA VAL A 13 -5.92 20.42 13.03
C VAL A 13 -5.32 19.88 12.04
N VAL A 14 -4.59 20.02 11.91
CA VAL A 14 -4.01 19.62 10.97
C VAL A 14 -4.20 18.43 10.57
N MET A 15 -4.17 17.78 11.08
CA MET A 15 -4.18 16.68 10.69
C MET A 15 -5.01 16.31 9.94
N THR A 16 -5.57 16.56 9.84
CA THR A 16 -6.48 16.27 9.24
C THR A 16 -6.34 16.00 8.04
N GLY A 17 -6.37 15.95 7.63
CA GLY A 17 -6.42 15.80 6.55
C GLY A 17 -6.14 14.87 5.80
N PRO A 18 -5.86 14.64 5.29
CA PRO A 18 -5.48 14.00 4.38
C PRO A 18 -5.68 12.82 4.15
N ILE A 19 -5.72 12.41 4.09
CA ILE A 19 -5.81 11.40 3.95
C ILE A 19 -6.35 10.71 3.07
N VAL A 20 -6.42 10.67 2.33
CA VAL A 20 -6.97 10.12 1.46
C VAL A 20 -6.31 9.16 0.90
N ALA A 21 -6.44 8.20 1.01
CA ALA A 21 -5.81 7.27 0.45
C ALA A 21 -6.24 6.98 -0.73
N ASN A 22 -5.73 6.79 -1.55
CA ASN A 22 -6.25 6.48 -2.70
C ASN A 22 -5.40 5.69 -3.44
N ALA A 23 -5.69 5.04 -4.34
CA ALA A 23 -4.95 4.18 -5.14
C ALA A 23 -3.78 4.91 -5.62
N GLY A 24 -2.66 4.51 -5.28
CA GLY A 24 -1.48 5.10 -5.77
C GLY A 24 -0.51 4.01 -6.04
N PRO A 25 0.61 4.29 -6.70
CA PRO A 25 1.56 3.26 -7.01
C PRO A 25 2.13 2.65 -5.74
N VAL A 26 2.23 1.35 -5.71
CA VAL A 26 2.80 0.69 -4.57
C VAL A 26 3.61 -0.49 -5.05
N ASN A 27 4.80 -0.67 -4.49
CA ASN A 27 5.66 -1.75 -4.89
C ASN A 27 5.30 -2.96 -4.04
N VAL A 28 4.61 -3.92 -4.63
CA VAL A 28 4.14 -5.07 -3.86
C VAL A 28 5.27 -5.99 -3.44
N ASN A 29 6.45 -5.80 -3.98
CA ASN A 29 7.57 -6.62 -3.57
C ASN A 29 8.31 -6.07 -2.38
N THR A 30 8.10 -4.82 -2.03
CA THR A 30 8.84 -4.24 -0.92
C THR A 30 7.97 -3.56 0.13
N ALA A 31 6.74 -3.21 -0.21
CA ALA A 31 5.89 -2.47 0.71
C ALA A 31 5.36 -3.37 1.81
N ASP A 32 5.02 -2.80 2.92
CA ASP A 32 4.44 -3.60 3.99
C ASP A 32 2.95 -3.75 3.75
N ALA A 33 2.31 -4.60 4.52
CA ALA A 33 0.92 -4.91 4.30
C ALA A 33 0.02 -3.70 4.44
N GLU A 34 0.31 -2.83 5.39
CA GLU A 34 -0.52 -1.68 5.56
C GLU A 34 -0.46 -0.75 4.37
N THR A 35 0.70 -0.56 3.79
CA THR A 35 0.83 0.29 2.64
C THR A 35 0.14 -0.34 1.43
N ILE A 36 0.29 -1.64 1.25
CA ILE A 36 -0.36 -2.31 0.15
C ILE A 36 -1.87 -2.16 0.28
N SER A 37 -2.37 -2.37 1.47
CA SER A 37 -3.80 -2.28 1.70
C SER A 37 -4.30 -0.87 1.45
N ALA A 38 -3.53 0.12 1.81
CA ALA A 38 -3.96 1.50 1.65
C ALA A 38 -3.98 1.92 0.19
N GLU A 39 -3.08 1.38 -0.60
CA GLU A 39 -2.96 1.85 -1.97
C GLU A 39 -3.70 1.04 -3.02
N LEU A 40 -4.00 -0.20 -2.77
CA LEU A 40 -4.65 -1.01 -3.78
C LEU A 40 -6.13 -1.16 -3.47
N LYS A 41 -6.96 -0.98 -4.49
CA LYS A 41 -8.37 -1.09 -4.31
C LYS A 41 -8.78 -2.51 -4.10
N GLY A 42 -9.64 -2.73 -3.15
CA GLY A 42 -10.17 -4.05 -2.89
C GLY A 42 -9.21 -4.98 -2.18
N VAL A 43 -8.10 -4.45 -1.68
CA VAL A 43 -7.13 -5.27 -0.99
C VAL A 43 -7.10 -4.82 0.45
N GLY A 44 -7.84 -5.49 1.29
CA GLY A 44 -7.85 -5.16 2.71
C GLY A 44 -6.61 -5.72 3.36
N ILE A 45 -6.48 -5.49 4.66
CA ILE A 45 -5.28 -5.89 5.35
C ILE A 45 -5.04 -7.38 5.31
N THR A 46 -6.08 -8.19 5.35
CA THR A 46 -5.90 -9.63 5.32
C THR A 46 -5.30 -10.08 4.00
N LYS A 47 -5.78 -9.49 2.90
CA LYS A 47 -5.23 -9.85 1.60
C LYS A 47 -3.84 -9.30 1.43
N ALA A 48 -3.59 -8.14 2.00
CA ALA A 48 -2.27 -7.54 1.92
C ALA A 48 -1.25 -8.41 2.68
N LEU A 49 -1.66 -8.94 3.83
CA LEU A 49 -0.76 -9.82 4.56
C LEU A 49 -0.49 -11.07 3.76
N ALA A 50 -1.48 -11.55 3.03
CA ALA A 50 -1.28 -12.74 2.21
C ALA A 50 -0.29 -12.45 1.08
N ILE A 51 -0.30 -11.23 0.56
CA ILE A 51 0.65 -10.86 -0.47
C ILE A 51 2.06 -10.88 0.10
N VAL A 52 2.23 -10.33 1.31
CA VAL A 52 3.54 -10.30 1.93
C VAL A 52 4.04 -11.71 2.19
N GLU A 53 3.15 -12.57 2.68
CA GLU A 53 3.55 -13.94 2.95
C GLU A 53 3.90 -14.67 1.68
N PHE A 54 3.16 -14.43 0.62
CA PHE A 54 3.40 -15.12 -0.63
C PHE A 54 4.78 -14.74 -1.17
N ARG A 55 5.12 -13.46 -1.14
CA ARG A 55 6.40 -13.06 -1.69
C ARG A 55 7.56 -13.56 -0.85
N GLU A 56 7.32 -13.72 0.45
CA GLU A 56 8.37 -14.22 1.28
C GLU A 56 8.58 -15.71 1.09
N ALA A 57 7.54 -16.41 0.75
CA ALA A 57 7.67 -17.83 0.53
C ALA A 57 8.11 -18.19 -0.88
N ASN A 58 7.74 -17.37 -1.85
CA ASN A 58 7.96 -17.71 -3.24
C ASN A 58 8.88 -16.77 -4.01
N GLY A 59 9.32 -15.73 -3.38
CA GLY A 59 10.16 -14.75 -4.07
C GLY A 59 9.33 -13.63 -4.63
N PRO A 60 9.98 -12.63 -5.17
CA PRO A 60 9.27 -11.46 -5.65
C PRO A 60 8.34 -11.77 -6.80
N PHE A 61 7.28 -10.99 -6.90
CA PHE A 61 6.38 -11.11 -8.01
C PHE A 61 7.08 -10.56 -9.25
N LYS A 62 6.92 -11.21 -10.38
CA LYS A 62 7.55 -10.78 -11.60
C LYS A 62 6.57 -10.20 -12.60
N ALA A 63 5.31 -10.31 -12.35
CA ALA A 63 4.29 -9.74 -13.20
C ALA A 63 3.07 -9.47 -12.36
N PRO A 64 2.28 -8.45 -12.69
CA PRO A 64 1.09 -8.16 -11.88
C PRO A 64 0.14 -9.33 -11.82
N GLU A 65 0.09 -10.13 -12.88
CA GLU A 65 -0.81 -11.26 -12.92
C GLU A 65 -0.50 -12.27 -11.84
N GLU A 66 0.72 -12.30 -11.36
CA GLU A 66 1.08 -13.26 -10.33
C GLU A 66 0.37 -12.98 -9.01
N LEU A 67 -0.09 -11.76 -8.83
CA LEU A 67 -0.82 -11.46 -7.61
C LEU A 67 -2.08 -12.29 -7.52
N ALA A 68 -2.62 -12.72 -8.64
CA ALA A 68 -3.82 -13.53 -8.60
C ALA A 68 -3.56 -14.92 -8.03
N MET A 69 -2.29 -15.28 -7.83
CA MET A 69 -1.99 -16.55 -7.20
C MET A 69 -2.10 -16.43 -5.68
N VAL A 70 -2.20 -15.24 -5.17
CA VAL A 70 -2.30 -15.05 -3.74
C VAL A 70 -3.72 -15.32 -3.31
N LYS A 71 -3.90 -16.06 -2.22
CA LYS A 71 -5.21 -16.38 -1.77
C LYS A 71 -6.03 -15.15 -1.50
N GLY A 72 -7.18 -15.08 -2.03
CA GLY A 72 -8.08 -13.94 -1.84
C GLY A 72 -7.96 -12.88 -2.91
N ILE A 73 -6.98 -12.97 -3.80
CA ILE A 73 -6.82 -11.98 -4.83
C ILE A 73 -7.17 -12.60 -6.16
N GLY A 74 -8.18 -12.07 -6.81
CA GLY A 74 -8.59 -12.60 -8.07
C GLY A 74 -8.10 -11.76 -9.22
N GLU A 75 -8.33 -12.20 -10.42
CA GLU A 75 -7.89 -11.49 -11.58
C GLU A 75 -8.52 -10.12 -11.70
N ARG A 76 -9.79 -9.99 -11.24
CA ARG A 76 -10.40 -8.73 -11.31
C ARG A 76 -9.69 -7.72 -10.44
N THR A 77 -9.26 -8.12 -9.25
CA THR A 77 -8.56 -7.21 -8.36
C THR A 77 -7.24 -6.79 -8.99
N VAL A 78 -6.58 -7.70 -9.69
CA VAL A 78 -5.35 -7.34 -10.36
C VAL A 78 -5.64 -6.35 -11.47
N GLU A 79 -6.70 -6.59 -12.21
CA GLU A 79 -6.99 -5.75 -13.33
C GLU A 79 -7.30 -4.32 -12.93
N ILE A 80 -8.08 -4.11 -11.90
CA ILE A 80 -8.44 -2.77 -11.52
C ILE A 80 -7.28 -2.03 -10.87
N ASN A 81 -6.24 -2.75 -10.48
CA ASN A 81 -5.10 -2.12 -9.85
C ASN A 81 -3.86 -2.15 -10.71
N ARG A 82 -3.96 -2.67 -11.91
CA ARG A 82 -2.77 -2.92 -12.71
C ARG A 82 -1.83 -1.74 -12.82
N GLU A 83 -2.35 -0.58 -13.06
CA GLU A 83 -1.46 0.54 -13.24
C GLU A 83 -0.87 1.06 -11.96
N PHE A 84 -1.32 0.56 -10.81
CA PHE A 84 -0.76 1.01 -9.56
C PHE A 84 0.20 -0.02 -8.97
N ILE A 85 0.42 -1.13 -9.64
CA ILE A 85 1.26 -2.19 -9.11
C ILE A 85 2.66 -2.05 -9.66
N LEU A 86 3.62 -1.83 -8.77
CA LEU A 86 5.01 -1.75 -9.16
C LEU A 86 5.70 -3.01 -8.65
N LEU A 87 6.67 -3.46 -9.38
CA LEU A 87 7.33 -4.71 -9.05
C LEU A 87 8.84 -4.62 -8.90
N ASN A 88 9.37 -3.43 -8.79
CA ASN A 88 10.81 -3.28 -8.68
C ASN A 88 11.32 -3.88 -7.42
N SER A 89 12.49 -4.39 -7.44
CA SER A 89 13.04 -4.81 -6.19
C SER A 89 13.89 -3.69 -5.75
N THR A 90 14.11 -3.60 -4.48
CA THR A 90 14.84 -2.54 -4.00
C THR A 90 16.18 -2.49 -4.56
N ALA A 91 16.75 -3.56 -4.72
CA ALA A 91 18.03 -3.59 -5.19
C ALA A 91 18.17 -3.10 -6.52
N ASN A 92 17.29 -3.33 -7.34
CA ASN A 92 17.41 -2.94 -8.60
C ASN A 92 17.02 -1.72 -8.92
N GLN A 93 16.36 -1.11 -8.18
CA GLN A 93 15.95 0.03 -8.57
C GLN A 93 17.01 0.88 -8.80
N SER A 94 18.01 0.63 -8.30
CA SER A 94 18.94 1.49 -8.54
C SER A 94 19.49 1.44 -9.78
N LYS A 95 19.47 0.94 -10.36
CA LYS A 95 20.05 0.94 -11.46
C LYS A 95 19.69 1.31 -12.22
#